data_72393dc9b4be3ef8a42cb8383f32f000
#
_entry.id   72393dc9b4be3ef8a42cb8383f32f000
#
_cell.length_a   1.000
_cell.length_b   1.000
_cell.length_c   1.000
_cell.angle_alpha   90.00
_cell.angle_beta   90.00
_cell.angle_gamma   90.00
#
_symmetry.space_group_name_H-M   'P 1'
#
loop_
_entity.id
_entity.type
_entity.pdbx_description
1 polymer ?
#
loop_
_entity_poly.entity_id
_entity_poly.type
_entity_poly.pdbx_seq_one_letter_code
_entity_poly.pdbx_strand_id
1 'polypeptide(L)'
;MANKVKFGLEKVHIAFVTQNGWETPPRHIPGAVNLTMNPEGSENTFYADNTKYWVETSNNGYSGTLEMALVPDDVLAEMLGWEIDDNGMLVEVADGQPKEFALLGQVQGDTRNRRFVYYRCVASRPADNAATKTESVTPNTDTLNITVLPIEHNNKKIVKSVLERDGTNAAIFDDWFNEVTLPGA
;
A
#
# COMPACT_ATOMS: atom_id res chain seq x y z
N MET A 1 12.37 -0.58 -24.75
CA MET A 1 13.35 0.30 -24.06
C MET A 1 12.97 0.30 -22.58
N ALA A 2 13.93 0.26 -21.66
CA ALA A 2 13.64 0.30 -20.22
C ALA A 2 13.30 1.74 -19.78
N ASN A 3 12.49 1.88 -18.72
CA ASN A 3 12.22 3.19 -18.11
C ASN A 3 13.51 3.81 -17.55
N LYS A 4 13.67 5.13 -17.76
CA LYS A 4 14.76 5.92 -17.17
C LYS A 4 14.29 6.69 -15.94
N VAL A 5 13.02 7.06 -15.89
CA VAL A 5 12.38 7.80 -14.80
C VAL A 5 11.00 7.23 -14.50
N LYS A 6 10.53 7.46 -13.28
CA LYS A 6 9.18 7.18 -12.83
C LYS A 6 8.55 8.43 -12.24
N PHE A 7 7.29 8.67 -12.47
CA PHE A 7 6.52 9.80 -11.98
C PHE A 7 5.03 9.43 -11.93
N GLY A 8 4.20 10.26 -11.32
CA GLY A 8 2.75 10.11 -11.37
C GLY A 8 2.25 8.82 -10.71
N LEU A 9 1.92 8.88 -9.42
CA LEU A 9 1.14 7.85 -8.73
C LEU A 9 -0.31 7.96 -9.18
N GLU A 10 -0.91 6.85 -9.56
CA GLU A 10 -2.30 6.79 -9.99
C GLU A 10 -2.93 5.41 -9.72
N LYS A 11 -4.25 5.33 -9.86
CA LYS A 11 -5.01 4.07 -9.76
C LYS A 11 -4.72 3.32 -8.46
N VAL A 12 -4.79 4.02 -7.33
CA VAL A 12 -4.69 3.37 -6.03
C VAL A 12 -5.95 2.55 -5.79
N HIS A 13 -5.76 1.27 -5.47
CA HIS A 13 -6.81 0.34 -5.09
C HIS A 13 -6.45 -0.34 -3.79
N ILE A 14 -7.45 -0.75 -3.07
CA ILE A 14 -7.32 -1.61 -1.90
C ILE A 14 -8.19 -2.85 -2.07
N ALA A 15 -7.77 -3.95 -1.46
CA ALA A 15 -8.56 -5.17 -1.35
C ALA A 15 -8.45 -5.70 0.06
N PHE A 16 -9.54 -5.70 0.82
CA PHE A 16 -9.53 -6.21 2.19
C PHE A 16 -9.29 -7.71 2.23
N VAL A 17 -8.57 -8.16 3.25
CA VAL A 17 -8.32 -9.58 3.48
C VAL A 17 -9.62 -10.26 3.90
N THR A 18 -9.91 -11.39 3.28
CA THR A 18 -11.05 -12.27 3.55
C THR A 18 -10.58 -13.66 3.96
N GLN A 19 -11.49 -14.54 4.32
CA GLN A 19 -11.15 -15.94 4.66
C GLN A 19 -10.51 -16.73 3.51
N ASN A 20 -10.78 -16.31 2.24
CA ASN A 20 -10.33 -17.01 1.03
C ASN A 20 -9.28 -16.22 0.24
N GLY A 21 -8.65 -15.22 0.82
CA GLY A 21 -7.67 -14.35 0.15
C GLY A 21 -8.02 -12.88 0.30
N TRP A 22 -8.26 -12.20 -0.80
CA TRP A 22 -8.62 -10.78 -0.82
C TRP A 22 -9.99 -10.57 -1.47
N GLU A 23 -10.59 -9.44 -1.14
CA GLU A 23 -11.80 -8.96 -1.80
C GLU A 23 -11.58 -8.81 -3.31
N THR A 24 -12.56 -9.19 -4.11
CA THR A 24 -12.52 -9.14 -5.57
C THR A 24 -13.81 -8.53 -6.10
N PRO A 25 -13.76 -7.50 -6.95
CA PRO A 25 -12.55 -6.78 -7.37
C PRO A 25 -12.01 -5.84 -6.28
N PRO A 26 -10.72 -5.46 -6.32
CA PRO A 26 -10.16 -4.41 -5.49
C PRO A 26 -10.90 -3.07 -5.66
N ARG A 27 -11.13 -2.36 -4.56
CA ARG A 27 -11.84 -1.07 -4.57
C ARG A 27 -10.90 0.05 -5.01
N HIS A 28 -11.29 0.82 -6.03
CA HIS A 28 -10.55 1.99 -6.46
C HIS A 28 -10.77 3.16 -5.48
N ILE A 29 -9.68 3.77 -5.04
CA ILE A 29 -9.71 5.01 -4.24
C ILE A 29 -9.12 6.14 -5.09
N PRO A 30 -9.94 7.07 -5.57
CA PRO A 30 -9.46 8.20 -6.36
C PRO A 30 -8.74 9.24 -5.49
N GLY A 31 -7.88 10.05 -6.11
CA GLY A 31 -7.22 11.17 -5.43
C GLY A 31 -5.87 10.82 -4.80
N ALA A 32 -5.13 9.89 -5.36
CA ALA A 32 -3.77 9.59 -4.90
C ALA A 32 -2.83 10.79 -5.08
N VAL A 33 -2.16 11.20 -4.01
CA VAL A 33 -1.22 12.31 -3.98
C VAL A 33 0.22 11.80 -3.88
N ASN A 34 0.51 11.01 -2.84
CA ASN A 34 1.85 10.51 -2.61
C ASN A 34 1.84 9.15 -1.90
N LEU A 35 2.83 8.33 -2.19
CA LEU A 35 3.10 7.08 -1.48
C LEU A 35 4.58 7.00 -1.15
N THR A 36 4.90 6.97 0.14
CA THR A 36 6.26 6.80 0.63
C THR A 36 6.32 5.52 1.46
N MET A 37 7.16 4.57 1.05
CA MET A 37 7.31 3.29 1.75
C MET A 37 8.79 3.03 2.01
N ASN A 38 9.15 2.97 3.29
CA ASN A 38 10.51 2.71 3.76
C ASN A 38 10.66 1.23 4.10
N PRO A 39 11.75 0.58 3.67
CA PRO A 39 11.98 -0.81 4.03
C PRO A 39 12.25 -0.93 5.53
N GLU A 40 11.68 -1.95 6.15
CA GLU A 40 11.90 -2.34 7.54
C GLU A 40 12.73 -3.62 7.59
N GLY A 41 13.76 -3.61 8.44
CA GLY A 41 14.63 -4.77 8.60
C GLY A 41 15.79 -4.45 9.55
N SER A 42 16.54 -5.47 9.90
CA SER A 42 17.76 -5.34 10.71
C SER A 42 18.96 -5.92 9.97
N GLU A 43 20.10 -5.33 10.20
CA GLU A 43 21.40 -5.86 9.80
C GLU A 43 22.13 -6.33 11.06
N ASN A 44 22.41 -7.63 11.14
CA ASN A 44 23.25 -8.20 12.18
C ASN A 44 24.66 -8.38 11.63
N THR A 45 25.63 -7.75 12.25
CA THR A 45 27.03 -7.82 11.84
C THR A 45 27.85 -8.55 12.89
N PHE A 46 28.58 -9.57 12.46
CA PHE A 46 29.57 -10.24 13.27
C PHE A 46 30.98 -9.82 12.86
N TYR A 47 31.80 -9.47 13.83
CA TYR A 47 33.19 -9.04 13.63
C TYR A 47 34.15 -10.14 14.06
N ALA A 48 35.14 -10.45 13.23
CA ALA A 48 36.29 -11.28 13.55
C ALA A 48 37.54 -10.65 12.91
N ASP A 49 38.71 -10.84 13.52
CA ASP A 49 39.99 -10.26 13.07
C ASP A 49 39.93 -8.76 12.79
N ASN A 50 39.20 -8.00 13.65
CA ASN A 50 38.96 -6.56 13.55
C ASN A 50 38.27 -6.10 12.23
N THR A 51 37.58 -7.00 11.51
CA THR A 51 36.83 -6.69 10.30
C THR A 51 35.39 -7.20 10.38
N LYS A 52 34.51 -6.64 9.54
CA LYS A 52 33.17 -7.22 9.34
C LYS A 52 33.34 -8.58 8.68
N TYR A 53 33.15 -9.66 9.43
CA TYR A 53 33.35 -11.03 8.97
C TYR A 53 32.08 -11.65 8.38
N TRP A 54 30.93 -11.33 8.95
CA TRP A 54 29.64 -11.85 8.50
C TRP A 54 28.54 -10.82 8.71
N VAL A 55 27.60 -10.76 7.76
CA VAL A 55 26.46 -9.85 7.78
C VAL A 55 25.22 -10.63 7.43
N GLU A 56 24.19 -10.51 8.25
CA GLU A 56 22.86 -11.02 7.99
C GLU A 56 21.87 -9.85 7.89
N THR A 57 21.05 -9.84 6.86
CA THR A 57 20.00 -8.85 6.68
C THR A 57 18.62 -9.50 6.77
N SER A 58 17.69 -8.89 7.50
CA SER A 58 16.29 -9.32 7.54
C SER A 58 15.41 -8.36 6.75
N ASN A 59 14.33 -8.89 6.16
CA ASN A 59 13.27 -8.09 5.53
C ASN A 59 11.99 -8.29 6.34
N ASN A 60 11.61 -7.28 7.11
CA ASN A 60 10.42 -7.31 7.97
C ASN A 60 9.22 -6.60 7.33
N GLY A 61 9.35 -6.17 6.07
CA GLY A 61 8.31 -5.47 5.33
C GLY A 61 8.64 -4.01 5.08
N TYR A 62 7.62 -3.18 5.17
CA TYR A 62 7.73 -1.73 4.95
C TYR A 62 6.89 -0.97 5.97
N SER A 63 7.30 0.25 6.28
CA SER A 63 6.45 1.26 6.91
C SER A 63 6.44 2.53 6.07
N GLY A 64 5.36 3.27 6.11
CA GLY A 64 5.28 4.50 5.33
C GLY A 64 3.94 5.19 5.39
N THR A 65 3.72 6.06 4.42
CA THR A 65 2.52 6.90 4.35
C THR A 65 1.90 6.85 2.95
N LEU A 66 0.59 6.79 2.93
CA LEU A 66 -0.23 7.04 1.75
C LEU A 66 -1.00 8.33 1.94
N GLU A 67 -0.74 9.30 1.09
CA GLU A 67 -1.43 10.58 1.06
C GLU A 67 -2.47 10.58 -0.06
N MET A 68 -3.72 10.86 0.30
CA MET A 68 -4.87 10.91 -0.57
C MET A 68 -5.55 12.26 -0.46
N ALA A 69 -6.20 12.72 -1.53
CA ALA A 69 -7.00 13.94 -1.49
C ALA A 69 -8.17 13.83 -0.50
N LEU A 70 -8.78 12.66 -0.45
CA LEU A 70 -9.81 12.25 0.50
C LEU A 70 -9.93 10.73 0.49
N VAL A 71 -10.02 10.09 1.65
CA VAL A 71 -10.34 8.67 1.76
C VAL A 71 -11.85 8.54 2.03
N PRO A 72 -12.61 7.74 1.25
CA PRO A 72 -14.03 7.52 1.52
C PRO A 72 -14.27 6.95 2.93
N ASP A 73 -15.30 7.44 3.62
CA ASP A 73 -15.60 7.08 5.00
C ASP A 73 -15.85 5.58 5.21
N ASP A 74 -16.48 4.92 4.24
CA ASP A 74 -16.73 3.47 4.27
C ASP A 74 -15.42 2.67 4.22
N VAL A 75 -14.47 3.13 3.42
CA VAL A 75 -13.12 2.53 3.33
C VAL A 75 -12.35 2.79 4.62
N LEU A 76 -12.41 4.01 5.14
CA LEU A 76 -11.71 4.40 6.36
C LEU A 76 -12.25 3.62 7.57
N ALA A 77 -13.58 3.47 7.66
CA ALA A 77 -14.23 2.68 8.69
C ALA A 77 -13.74 1.22 8.70
N GLU A 78 -13.77 0.55 7.55
CA GLU A 78 -13.27 -0.83 7.46
C GLU A 78 -11.76 -0.94 7.74
N MET A 79 -10.97 0.02 7.25
CA MET A 79 -9.52 0.01 7.39
C MET A 79 -9.06 0.20 8.83
N LEU A 80 -9.77 1.02 9.61
CA LEU A 80 -9.42 1.37 10.98
C LEU A 80 -10.25 0.66 12.04
N GLY A 81 -11.27 -0.12 11.63
CA GLY A 81 -12.19 -0.77 12.56
C GLY A 81 -13.18 0.22 13.18
N TRP A 82 -13.50 1.31 12.49
CA TRP A 82 -14.51 2.29 12.88
C TRP A 82 -15.89 1.87 12.36
N GLU A 83 -16.93 2.54 12.79
CA GLU A 83 -18.31 2.22 12.43
C GLU A 83 -18.99 3.41 11.75
N ILE A 84 -19.93 3.12 10.85
CA ILE A 84 -20.84 4.13 10.31
C ILE A 84 -22.22 3.84 10.89
N ASP A 85 -22.78 4.81 11.64
CA ASP A 85 -24.09 4.66 12.25
C ASP A 85 -25.24 4.78 11.22
N ASP A 86 -26.48 4.55 11.69
CA ASP A 86 -27.68 4.63 10.86
C ASP A 86 -27.96 6.05 10.29
N ASN A 87 -27.32 7.08 10.84
CA ASN A 87 -27.41 8.46 10.36
C ASN A 87 -26.27 8.83 9.40
N GLY A 88 -25.34 7.90 9.14
CA GLY A 88 -24.18 8.12 8.30
C GLY A 88 -23.00 8.80 8.99
N MET A 89 -22.96 8.82 10.34
CA MET A 89 -21.82 9.35 11.09
C MET A 89 -20.70 8.31 11.14
N LEU A 90 -19.49 8.73 10.77
CA LEU A 90 -18.28 7.94 10.99
C LEU A 90 -17.89 8.02 12.47
N VAL A 91 -17.93 6.90 13.18
CA VAL A 91 -17.70 6.80 14.62
C VAL A 91 -16.37 6.10 14.88
N GLU A 92 -15.43 6.78 15.49
CA GLU A 92 -14.18 6.18 15.95
C GLU A 92 -14.47 5.31 17.18
N VAL A 93 -14.23 4.01 17.03
CA VAL A 93 -14.39 3.02 18.10
C VAL A 93 -13.02 2.72 18.70
N ALA A 94 -12.86 2.97 20.00
CA ALA A 94 -11.57 2.91 20.69
C ALA A 94 -10.93 1.49 20.71
N ASP A 95 -11.77 0.44 20.70
CA ASP A 95 -11.38 -0.97 20.67
C ASP A 95 -11.61 -1.61 19.28
N GLY A 96 -11.89 -0.79 18.26
CA GLY A 96 -12.01 -1.23 16.87
C GLY A 96 -10.77 -1.96 16.39
N GLN A 97 -10.98 -3.03 15.62
CA GLN A 97 -9.88 -3.83 15.07
C GLN A 97 -9.62 -3.44 13.62
N PRO A 98 -8.43 -2.86 13.31
CA PRO A 98 -8.06 -2.57 11.93
C PRO A 98 -8.12 -3.81 11.06
N LYS A 99 -8.68 -3.67 9.86
CA LYS A 99 -8.77 -4.74 8.88
C LYS A 99 -7.55 -4.71 7.98
N GLU A 100 -6.93 -5.87 7.79
CA GLU A 100 -5.80 -6.01 6.87
C GLU A 100 -6.27 -5.90 5.42
N PHE A 101 -5.43 -5.33 4.55
CA PHE A 101 -5.74 -5.14 3.13
C PHE A 101 -4.50 -5.26 2.26
N ALA A 102 -4.70 -5.53 0.97
CA ALA A 102 -3.67 -5.35 -0.05
C ALA A 102 -3.80 -3.94 -0.65
N LEU A 103 -2.65 -3.29 -0.86
CA LEU A 103 -2.56 -1.97 -1.49
C LEU A 103 -1.98 -2.13 -2.90
N LEU A 104 -2.74 -1.75 -3.91
CA LEU A 104 -2.33 -1.78 -5.31
C LEU A 104 -2.25 -0.35 -5.86
N GLY A 105 -1.40 -0.16 -6.86
CA GLY A 105 -1.33 1.12 -7.54
C GLY A 105 -0.49 1.07 -8.81
N GLN A 106 -0.47 2.18 -9.51
CA GLN A 106 0.31 2.35 -10.74
C GLN A 106 1.20 3.57 -10.62
N VAL A 107 2.42 3.44 -11.10
CA VAL A 107 3.36 4.54 -11.28
C VAL A 107 3.69 4.63 -12.77
N GLN A 108 3.56 5.82 -13.32
CA GLN A 108 3.92 6.07 -14.71
C GLN A 108 5.45 6.06 -14.89
N GLY A 109 5.90 5.56 -16.02
CA GLY A 109 7.27 5.66 -16.47
C GLY A 109 7.33 6.42 -17.80
N ASP A 110 8.51 6.86 -18.15
CA ASP A 110 8.74 7.56 -19.43
C ASP A 110 8.48 6.68 -20.66
N THR A 111 8.54 5.36 -20.50
CA THR A 111 8.31 4.39 -21.59
C THR A 111 7.16 3.44 -21.29
N ARG A 112 7.05 2.97 -20.05
CA ARG A 112 6.08 1.94 -19.64
C ARG A 112 5.56 2.22 -18.23
N ASN A 113 4.30 1.90 -18.00
CA ASN A 113 3.72 1.96 -16.67
C ASN A 113 4.16 0.76 -15.84
N ARG A 114 4.31 0.99 -14.54
CA ARG A 114 4.60 -0.03 -13.53
C ARG A 114 3.46 -0.11 -12.55
N ARG A 115 2.96 -1.32 -12.30
CA ARG A 115 1.98 -1.62 -11.27
C ARG A 115 2.65 -2.31 -10.10
N PHE A 116 2.15 -2.03 -8.92
CA PHE A 116 2.66 -2.65 -7.69
C PHE A 116 1.51 -3.16 -6.83
N VAL A 117 1.82 -4.12 -5.99
CA VAL A 117 0.97 -4.59 -4.89
C VAL A 117 1.81 -4.81 -3.65
N TYR A 118 1.33 -4.30 -2.52
CA TYR A 118 1.75 -4.68 -1.18
C TYR A 118 0.66 -5.59 -0.62
N TYR A 119 1.01 -6.83 -0.26
CA TYR A 119 0.02 -7.88 -0.04
C TYR A 119 -0.71 -7.82 1.29
N ARG A 120 -0.05 -7.36 2.34
CA ARG A 120 -0.60 -7.34 3.69
C ARG A 120 -0.28 -6.04 4.39
N CYS A 121 -1.19 -5.10 4.30
CA CYS A 121 -1.08 -3.77 4.88
C CYS A 121 -2.01 -3.64 6.07
N VAL A 122 -1.57 -2.88 7.07
CA VAL A 122 -2.38 -2.40 8.19
C VAL A 122 -2.24 -0.91 8.24
N ALA A 123 -3.35 -0.18 8.30
CA ALA A 123 -3.35 1.25 8.51
C ALA A 123 -3.48 1.58 9.99
N SER A 124 -2.83 2.66 10.41
CA SER A 124 -3.07 3.28 11.71
C SER A 124 -3.75 4.63 11.54
N ARG A 125 -4.37 5.11 12.61
CA ARG A 125 -5.16 6.34 12.61
C ARG A 125 -4.39 7.51 12.00
N PRO A 126 -4.99 8.24 11.04
CA PRO A 126 -4.42 9.47 10.52
C PRO A 126 -4.48 10.60 11.58
N ALA A 127 -3.69 11.62 11.38
CA ALA A 127 -3.88 12.88 12.10
C ALA A 127 -5.02 13.68 11.46
N ASP A 128 -5.89 14.28 12.26
CA ASP A 128 -6.92 15.19 11.78
C ASP A 128 -6.29 16.53 11.44
N ASN A 129 -6.41 16.94 10.19
CA ASN A 129 -5.90 18.21 9.70
C ASN A 129 -7.04 19.03 9.08
N ALA A 130 -7.28 20.21 9.65
CA ALA A 130 -8.25 21.16 9.13
C ALA A 130 -7.63 22.56 9.07
N ALA A 131 -7.64 23.18 7.91
CA ALA A 131 -7.16 24.54 7.71
C ALA A 131 -8.28 25.44 7.20
N THR A 132 -8.25 26.70 7.64
CA THR A 132 -9.22 27.68 7.15
C THR A 132 -8.92 28.07 5.70
N LYS A 133 -9.96 28.39 4.94
CA LYS A 133 -9.83 28.91 3.59
C LYS A 133 -9.23 30.32 3.64
N THR A 134 -8.20 30.56 2.82
CA THR A 134 -7.61 31.89 2.58
C THR A 134 -8.00 32.40 1.18
N GLU A 135 -7.37 33.44 0.69
CA GLU A 135 -7.59 33.96 -0.68
C GLU A 135 -7.23 32.89 -1.76
N SER A 136 -6.26 32.02 -1.46
CA SER A 136 -5.96 30.82 -2.26
C SER A 136 -6.46 29.56 -1.54
N VAL A 137 -7.14 28.68 -2.26
CA VAL A 137 -7.59 27.39 -1.72
C VAL A 137 -6.48 26.36 -1.89
N THR A 138 -5.90 25.93 -0.77
CA THR A 138 -5.03 24.75 -0.74
C THR A 138 -5.84 23.62 -0.12
N PRO A 139 -6.16 22.54 -0.87
CA PRO A 139 -6.86 21.40 -0.32
C PRO A 139 -6.06 20.75 0.82
N ASN A 140 -6.74 20.34 1.87
CA ASN A 140 -6.16 19.42 2.85
C ASN A 140 -6.18 18.01 2.28
N THR A 141 -5.24 17.17 2.69
CA THR A 141 -5.11 15.79 2.28
C THR A 141 -5.16 14.87 3.51
N ASP A 142 -5.64 13.66 3.31
CA ASP A 142 -5.61 12.60 4.32
C ASP A 142 -4.31 11.82 4.19
N THR A 143 -3.60 11.66 5.29
CA THR A 143 -2.35 10.89 5.32
C THR A 143 -2.51 9.67 6.23
N LEU A 144 -2.57 8.49 5.61
CA LEU A 144 -2.62 7.22 6.31
C LEU A 144 -1.21 6.69 6.57
N ASN A 145 -0.93 6.29 7.81
CA ASN A 145 0.27 5.54 8.12
C ASN A 145 0.01 4.06 7.85
N ILE A 146 0.89 3.43 7.07
CA ILE A 146 0.72 2.05 6.62
C ILE A 146 1.94 1.23 7.03
N THR A 147 1.68 0.09 7.65
CA THR A 147 2.68 -0.96 7.90
C THR A 147 2.38 -2.13 6.98
N VAL A 148 3.41 -2.64 6.31
CA VAL A 148 3.31 -3.78 5.40
C VAL A 148 4.04 -4.97 5.99
N LEU A 149 3.34 -6.07 6.15
CA LEU A 149 3.86 -7.32 6.68
C LEU A 149 4.05 -8.35 5.56
N PRO A 150 5.01 -9.29 5.72
CA PRO A 150 5.16 -10.39 4.79
C PRO A 150 3.98 -11.37 4.88
N ILE A 151 3.67 -12.00 3.74
CA ILE A 151 2.78 -13.15 3.65
C ILE A 151 3.57 -14.39 3.21
N GLU A 152 3.07 -15.57 3.50
CA GLU A 152 3.65 -16.82 2.99
C GLU A 152 2.96 -17.23 1.69
N HIS A 153 3.75 -17.45 0.64
CA HIS A 153 3.28 -17.94 -0.65
C HIS A 153 4.34 -18.84 -1.28
N ASN A 154 3.96 -20.06 -1.70
CA ASN A 154 4.86 -21.07 -2.30
C ASN A 154 6.15 -21.29 -1.47
N ASN A 155 6.01 -21.44 -0.15
CA ASN A 155 7.13 -21.60 0.81
C ASN A 155 8.13 -20.43 0.82
N LYS A 156 7.72 -19.24 0.38
CA LYS A 156 8.50 -18.01 0.42
C LYS A 156 7.72 -16.93 1.15
N LYS A 157 8.43 -16.11 1.91
CA LYS A 157 7.86 -14.90 2.49
C LYS A 157 7.95 -13.77 1.46
N ILE A 158 6.82 -13.30 0.98
CA ILE A 158 6.73 -12.21 0.02
C ILE A 158 6.06 -10.99 0.68
N VAL A 159 6.47 -9.80 0.28
CA VAL A 159 5.96 -8.54 0.83
C VAL A 159 5.24 -7.74 -0.24
N LYS A 160 5.88 -7.61 -1.41
CA LYS A 160 5.35 -6.85 -2.55
C LYS A 160 5.71 -7.52 -3.86
N SER A 161 4.93 -7.20 -4.89
CA SER A 161 5.28 -7.47 -6.28
C SER A 161 5.16 -6.21 -7.12
N VAL A 162 5.96 -6.14 -8.16
CA VAL A 162 5.96 -5.03 -9.12
C VAL A 162 6.02 -5.62 -10.51
N LEU A 163 5.15 -5.14 -11.39
CA LEU A 163 5.10 -5.56 -12.77
C LEU A 163 5.21 -4.34 -13.70
N GLU A 164 6.14 -4.40 -14.65
CA GLU A 164 6.24 -3.45 -15.74
C GLU A 164 5.66 -4.09 -17.01
N ARG A 165 4.82 -3.35 -17.72
CA ARG A 165 4.13 -3.88 -18.90
C ARG A 165 5.12 -4.22 -20.02
N ASP A 166 5.05 -5.46 -20.50
CA ASP A 166 5.74 -5.88 -21.72
C ASP A 166 4.83 -6.74 -22.60
N GLY A 167 5.38 -7.24 -23.72
CA GLY A 167 4.61 -8.05 -24.67
C GLY A 167 4.19 -9.41 -24.14
N THR A 168 4.87 -9.94 -23.12
CA THR A 168 4.66 -11.30 -22.60
C THR A 168 3.72 -11.33 -21.40
N ASN A 169 3.61 -10.23 -20.66
CA ASN A 169 2.81 -10.11 -19.45
C ASN A 169 1.57 -9.22 -19.59
N ALA A 170 1.22 -8.84 -20.82
CA ALA A 170 0.14 -7.89 -21.08
C ALA A 170 -1.19 -8.31 -20.44
N ALA A 171 -1.56 -9.59 -20.49
CA ALA A 171 -2.79 -10.09 -19.90
C ALA A 171 -2.81 -9.91 -18.37
N ILE A 172 -1.74 -10.31 -17.68
CA ILE A 172 -1.61 -10.14 -16.23
C ILE A 172 -1.61 -8.66 -15.85
N PHE A 173 -0.90 -7.84 -16.64
CA PHE A 173 -0.84 -6.41 -16.41
C PHE A 173 -2.23 -5.76 -16.59
N ASP A 174 -2.95 -6.09 -17.62
CA ASP A 174 -4.26 -5.48 -17.89
C ASP A 174 -5.31 -5.90 -16.85
N ASP A 175 -5.21 -7.12 -16.30
CA ASP A 175 -6.09 -7.66 -15.25
C ASP A 175 -5.70 -7.29 -13.80
N TRP A 176 -4.60 -6.57 -13.60
CA TRP A 176 -4.01 -6.27 -12.29
C TRP A 176 -4.94 -5.68 -11.23
N PHE A 177 -5.94 -4.93 -11.65
CA PHE A 177 -6.90 -4.29 -10.75
C PHE A 177 -8.25 -5.03 -10.65
N ASN A 178 -8.38 -6.19 -11.27
CA ASN A 178 -9.55 -7.04 -11.14
C ASN A 178 -9.40 -8.04 -9.99
N GLU A 179 -8.17 -8.43 -9.67
CA GLU A 179 -7.84 -9.29 -8.53
C GLU A 179 -6.43 -9.02 -7.99
N VAL A 180 -6.16 -9.44 -6.75
CA VAL A 180 -4.81 -9.37 -6.18
C VAL A 180 -3.96 -10.49 -6.79
N THR A 181 -3.10 -10.12 -7.73
CA THR A 181 -2.24 -11.07 -8.44
C THR A 181 -1.10 -11.55 -7.55
N LEU A 182 -0.99 -12.86 -7.36
CA LEU A 182 0.16 -13.49 -6.72
C LEU A 182 1.22 -13.88 -7.76
N PRO A 183 2.52 -13.87 -7.39
CA PRO A 183 3.56 -14.34 -8.29
C PRO A 183 3.37 -15.82 -8.62
N GLY A 184 3.59 -16.19 -9.89
CA GLY A 184 3.62 -17.59 -10.33
C GLY A 184 4.70 -18.40 -9.60
N ALA A 185 4.56 -19.71 -9.67
CA ALA A 185 5.52 -20.65 -9.08
C ALA A 185 6.88 -20.60 -9.82
#